data_3ed121220d8ec24ee587609ee2b5051c
#
_entry.id   3ed121220d8ec24ee587609ee2b5051c
#
_cell.length_a   1.000
_cell.length_b   1.000
_cell.length_c   1.000
_cell.angle_alpha   90.00
_cell.angle_beta   90.00
_cell.angle_gamma   90.00
#
_symmetry.space_group_name_H-M   'P 1'
#
loop_
_entity.id
_entity.type
_entity.pdbx_description
1 polymer ?
#
loop_
_entity_poly.entity_id
_entity_poly.type
_entity_poly.pdbx_seq_one_letter_code
_entity_poly.pdbx_strand_id
1 'polypeptide(L)'
;MQGDVKLYGNKIVLTTWVTVFLIGLMFSAMNVSASTYTVGAKTGDWGGYGDISFEYASNMTGYEEPPSGMNMSWMDMEILDVQNSNVTFRSTVIYENGTEQTEVMWGDIMTGEGNLSAGIIPSNLNPGDEIPGNLTYYTEEPLKLSINGTVTRSYAGANREVNYVNITYPIIYDNTTYGAWNMSFYWDKKTGVMCEENLAYTMSYTDNMTHYYMNMSLLYRMTATNMWPAVFTAQDGYAFNVTMISNSTISSFDFSESQMYISFNVTGPTGKAGYCNVTIPNDLLQGNPWKVWVNTTNCTSLCSITGNDTHKFIYVPYTCSTNIIKIEGTWVIPEFPSALILLLLMIPTMLAVTFAKKRHLG
;
A
#
# COMPACT_ATOMS: atom_id res chain seq x y z
N MET A 1 -39.05 55.99 47.17
CA MET A 1 -38.04 54.97 46.94
C MET A 1 -38.60 53.64 46.37
N GLN A 2 -39.39 53.72 45.29
CA GLN A 2 -39.98 52.47 44.70
C GLN A 2 -39.72 52.33 43.16
N GLY A 3 -38.96 53.25 42.57
CA GLY A 3 -38.68 53.25 41.14
C GLY A 3 -37.39 52.52 40.71
N ASP A 4 -36.39 52.41 41.57
CA ASP A 4 -35.05 51.93 41.16
C ASP A 4 -34.89 50.42 41.21
N VAL A 5 -35.72 49.67 41.99
CA VAL A 5 -35.61 48.21 42.10
C VAL A 5 -36.14 47.49 40.85
N LYS A 6 -37.13 48.06 40.14
CA LYS A 6 -37.67 47.48 38.90
C LYS A 6 -36.70 47.58 37.71
N LEU A 7 -35.87 48.62 37.65
CA LEU A 7 -34.92 48.79 36.57
C LEU A 7 -33.70 47.84 36.69
N TYR A 8 -33.28 47.51 37.92
CA TYR A 8 -32.20 46.58 38.18
C TYR A 8 -32.61 45.12 37.87
N GLY A 9 -33.87 44.75 38.25
CA GLY A 9 -34.39 43.40 37.94
C GLY A 9 -34.43 43.12 36.42
N ASN A 10 -34.88 44.09 35.64
CA ASN A 10 -34.97 43.93 34.18
C ASN A 10 -33.59 43.89 33.48
N LYS A 11 -32.60 44.61 34.02
CA LYS A 11 -31.24 44.54 33.49
C LYS A 11 -30.59 43.19 33.80
N ILE A 12 -30.77 42.64 34.98
CA ILE A 12 -30.21 41.31 35.37
C ILE A 12 -30.87 40.22 34.52
N VAL A 13 -32.20 40.24 34.36
CA VAL A 13 -32.90 39.26 33.50
C VAL A 13 -32.45 39.35 32.06
N LEU A 14 -32.32 40.55 31.48
CA LEU A 14 -31.87 40.75 30.12
C LEU A 14 -30.43 40.26 29.91
N THR A 15 -29.54 40.54 30.89
CA THR A 15 -28.13 40.11 30.83
C THR A 15 -28.04 38.57 30.91
N THR A 16 -28.83 37.92 31.75
CA THR A 16 -28.89 36.48 31.88
C THR A 16 -29.39 35.82 30.60
N TRP A 17 -30.44 36.34 29.96
CA TRP A 17 -30.92 35.82 28.67
C TRP A 17 -29.95 36.01 27.53
N VAL A 18 -29.24 37.13 27.46
CA VAL A 18 -28.18 37.36 26.45
C VAL A 18 -27.02 36.41 26.66
N THR A 19 -26.60 36.15 27.89
CA THR A 19 -25.52 35.20 28.20
C THR A 19 -25.91 33.76 27.86
N VAL A 20 -27.13 33.34 28.19
CA VAL A 20 -27.64 32.00 27.83
C VAL A 20 -27.79 31.86 26.32
N PHE A 21 -28.21 32.89 25.60
CA PHE A 21 -28.32 32.89 24.15
C PHE A 21 -26.94 32.85 23.49
N LEU A 22 -25.92 33.56 23.97
CA LEU A 22 -24.55 33.52 23.50
C LEU A 22 -23.88 32.16 23.77
N ILE A 23 -24.14 31.55 24.94
CA ILE A 23 -23.70 30.20 25.24
C ILE A 23 -24.39 29.19 24.31
N GLY A 24 -25.67 29.32 24.07
CA GLY A 24 -26.41 28.49 23.12
C GLY A 24 -25.90 28.64 21.67
N LEU A 25 -25.51 29.84 21.26
CA LEU A 25 -24.87 30.08 19.95
C LEU A 25 -23.46 29.48 19.88
N MET A 26 -22.71 29.50 20.96
CA MET A 26 -21.38 28.84 20.99
C MET A 26 -21.51 27.30 20.91
N PHE A 27 -22.53 26.72 21.53
CA PHE A 27 -22.79 25.28 21.38
C PHE A 27 -23.38 24.91 20.01
N SER A 28 -24.11 25.79 19.36
CA SER A 28 -24.60 25.56 17.99
C SER A 28 -23.51 25.81 16.91
N ALA A 29 -22.43 26.52 17.25
CA ALA A 29 -21.26 26.72 16.36
C ALA A 29 -20.20 25.61 16.51
N MET A 30 -20.28 24.76 17.50
CA MET A 30 -19.61 23.47 17.49
C MET A 30 -20.41 22.53 16.57
N ASN A 31 -20.36 22.78 15.28
CA ASN A 31 -20.49 21.72 14.31
C ASN A 31 -19.29 20.82 14.57
N VAL A 32 -19.41 19.87 15.45
CA VAL A 32 -18.67 18.61 15.35
C VAL A 32 -19.09 18.10 13.97
N SER A 33 -18.30 18.44 12.95
CA SER A 33 -18.35 17.75 11.68
C SER A 33 -18.06 16.30 12.08
N ALA A 34 -19.10 15.49 12.18
CA ALA A 34 -18.95 14.06 12.21
C ALA A 34 -18.12 13.79 10.95
N SER A 35 -16.85 13.43 11.12
CA SER A 35 -16.03 13.02 10.02
C SER A 35 -16.79 11.87 9.39
N THR A 36 -17.33 12.10 8.20
CA THR A 36 -17.99 11.06 7.42
C THR A 36 -16.87 10.15 6.95
N TYR A 37 -16.57 9.14 7.75
CA TYR A 37 -15.65 8.09 7.36
C TYR A 37 -16.20 7.40 6.12
N THR A 38 -15.34 7.13 5.17
CA THR A 38 -15.71 6.49 3.92
C THR A 38 -14.85 5.26 3.67
N VAL A 39 -15.40 4.27 3.00
CA VAL A 39 -14.62 3.20 2.40
C VAL A 39 -13.88 3.78 1.21
N GLY A 40 -12.56 3.70 1.19
CA GLY A 40 -11.75 4.20 0.07
C GLY A 40 -11.52 3.16 -1.01
N ALA A 41 -11.67 1.87 -0.68
CA ALA A 41 -11.64 0.76 -1.63
C ALA A 41 -13.00 0.61 -2.33
N LYS A 42 -13.03 -0.06 -3.47
CA LYS A 42 -14.22 -0.31 -4.28
C LYS A 42 -14.30 -1.79 -4.69
N THR A 43 -15.48 -2.22 -5.10
CA THR A 43 -15.72 -3.55 -5.66
C THR A 43 -14.75 -3.84 -6.81
N GLY A 44 -14.09 -5.00 -6.76
CA GLY A 44 -13.07 -5.44 -7.70
C GLY A 44 -11.64 -4.97 -7.37
N ASP A 45 -11.44 -4.16 -6.32
CA ASP A 45 -10.11 -3.90 -5.78
C ASP A 45 -9.56 -5.16 -5.12
N TRP A 46 -8.27 -5.41 -5.30
CA TRP A 46 -7.62 -6.57 -4.68
C TRP A 46 -6.17 -6.25 -4.30
N GLY A 47 -5.65 -7.01 -3.32
CA GLY A 47 -4.26 -7.00 -2.89
C GLY A 47 -3.73 -8.41 -2.68
N GLY A 48 -2.50 -8.66 -3.15
CA GLY A 48 -1.76 -9.91 -2.96
C GLY A 48 -0.58 -9.68 -2.03
N TYR A 49 -0.42 -10.57 -1.05
CA TYR A 49 0.62 -10.53 -0.03
C TYR A 49 1.57 -11.69 -0.29
N GLY A 50 2.75 -11.41 -0.83
CA GLY A 50 3.75 -12.40 -1.23
C GLY A 50 5.06 -12.32 -0.44
N ASP A 51 5.23 -11.29 0.39
CA ASP A 51 6.35 -11.16 1.33
C ASP A 51 5.84 -11.60 2.71
N ILE A 52 5.87 -12.92 2.92
CA ILE A 52 5.39 -13.56 4.15
C ILE A 52 6.57 -14.23 4.84
N SER A 53 6.74 -13.96 6.14
CA SER A 53 7.69 -14.68 6.97
C SER A 53 7.04 -15.08 8.28
N PHE A 54 7.33 -16.30 8.70
CA PHE A 54 6.89 -16.85 9.96
C PHE A 54 8.07 -17.52 10.68
N GLU A 55 8.24 -17.16 11.95
CA GLU A 55 9.25 -17.76 12.82
C GLU A 55 8.59 -18.25 14.10
N TYR A 56 9.01 -19.40 14.58
CA TYR A 56 8.50 -19.99 15.80
C TYR A 56 9.60 -20.72 16.55
N ALA A 57 9.65 -20.54 17.87
CA ALA A 57 10.54 -21.27 18.75
C ALA A 57 9.89 -21.42 20.13
N SER A 58 9.82 -22.63 20.65
CA SER A 58 9.30 -22.91 21.98
C SER A 58 10.01 -24.13 22.59
N ASN A 59 10.17 -24.12 23.92
CA ASN A 59 10.57 -25.31 24.70
C ASN A 59 9.48 -25.74 25.69
N MET A 60 8.26 -25.21 25.53
CA MET A 60 7.11 -25.56 26.37
C MET A 60 6.51 -26.88 25.93
N THR A 61 6.27 -27.79 26.87
CA THR A 61 5.63 -29.09 26.60
C THR A 61 4.24 -28.90 25.99
N GLY A 62 4.01 -29.56 24.82
CA GLY A 62 2.77 -29.44 24.04
C GLY A 62 2.72 -28.24 23.11
N TYR A 63 3.80 -27.42 23.03
CA TYR A 63 3.97 -26.29 22.14
C TYR A 63 5.33 -26.30 21.42
N GLU A 64 5.89 -27.49 21.22
CA GLU A 64 7.18 -27.67 20.55
C GLU A 64 7.08 -27.40 19.05
N GLU A 65 5.90 -27.64 18.47
CA GLU A 65 5.60 -27.38 17.04
C GLU A 65 4.81 -26.11 16.85
N PRO A 66 5.00 -25.42 15.72
CA PRO A 66 4.24 -24.22 15.41
C PRO A 66 2.74 -24.51 15.26
N PRO A 67 1.86 -23.53 15.53
CA PRO A 67 0.44 -23.67 15.25
C PRO A 67 0.19 -24.04 13.79
N SER A 68 -0.80 -24.90 13.53
CA SER A 68 -1.16 -25.29 12.17
C SER A 68 -1.66 -24.06 11.38
N GLY A 69 -1.37 -24.02 10.07
CA GLY A 69 -1.83 -22.95 9.17
C GLY A 69 -0.94 -21.73 9.13
N MET A 70 0.25 -21.74 9.74
CA MET A 70 1.19 -20.61 9.69
C MET A 70 2.16 -20.65 8.50
N ASN A 71 2.31 -21.79 7.81
CA ASN A 71 3.19 -21.94 6.64
C ASN A 71 2.52 -21.42 5.37
N MET A 72 2.22 -20.12 5.36
CA MET A 72 1.61 -19.44 4.22
C MET A 72 2.70 -19.03 3.22
N SER A 73 2.45 -19.25 1.94
CA SER A 73 3.32 -18.80 0.84
C SER A 73 2.76 -17.57 0.09
N TRP A 74 1.43 -17.40 0.17
CA TRP A 74 0.73 -16.30 -0.48
C TRP A 74 -0.64 -16.08 0.17
N MET A 75 -1.10 -14.84 0.19
CA MET A 75 -2.47 -14.49 0.58
C MET A 75 -3.02 -13.46 -0.39
N ASP A 76 -4.28 -13.61 -0.81
CA ASP A 76 -5.03 -12.63 -1.60
C ASP A 76 -6.21 -12.09 -0.79
N MET A 77 -6.51 -10.83 -0.99
CA MET A 77 -7.74 -10.19 -0.54
C MET A 77 -8.40 -9.48 -1.72
N GLU A 78 -9.66 -9.81 -2.02
CA GLU A 78 -10.46 -9.21 -3.08
C GLU A 78 -11.74 -8.62 -2.52
N ILE A 79 -11.99 -7.34 -2.78
CA ILE A 79 -13.22 -6.64 -2.39
C ILE A 79 -14.36 -7.08 -3.32
N LEU A 80 -15.31 -7.83 -2.79
CA LEU A 80 -16.45 -8.35 -3.54
C LEU A 80 -17.59 -7.34 -3.64
N ASP A 81 -17.81 -6.57 -2.57
CA ASP A 81 -18.90 -5.59 -2.53
C ASP A 81 -18.59 -4.48 -1.50
N VAL A 82 -19.05 -3.27 -1.81
CA VAL A 82 -19.00 -2.10 -0.92
C VAL A 82 -20.36 -1.41 -0.93
N GLN A 83 -21.04 -1.40 0.22
CA GLN A 83 -22.34 -0.74 0.41
C GLN A 83 -22.25 0.21 1.60
N ASN A 84 -22.10 1.50 1.37
CA ASN A 84 -21.85 2.53 2.39
C ASN A 84 -20.58 2.19 3.22
N SER A 85 -20.76 1.83 4.50
CA SER A 85 -19.68 1.40 5.39
C SER A 85 -19.48 -0.12 5.45
N ASN A 86 -20.39 -0.90 4.85
CA ASN A 86 -20.29 -2.36 4.77
C ASN A 86 -19.35 -2.78 3.63
N VAL A 87 -18.40 -3.64 3.94
CA VAL A 87 -17.47 -4.22 3.00
C VAL A 87 -17.55 -5.74 3.07
N THR A 88 -17.65 -6.38 1.93
CA THR A 88 -17.51 -7.83 1.80
C THR A 88 -16.23 -8.11 1.00
N PHE A 89 -15.37 -8.96 1.51
CA PHE A 89 -14.18 -9.39 0.79
C PHE A 89 -13.95 -10.89 0.89
N ARG A 90 -13.26 -11.41 -0.09
CA ARG A 90 -12.77 -12.78 -0.12
C ARG A 90 -11.29 -12.77 0.23
N SER A 91 -10.90 -13.58 1.21
CA SER A 91 -9.50 -13.89 1.50
C SER A 91 -9.18 -15.29 1.01
N THR A 92 -8.07 -15.45 0.32
CA THR A 92 -7.56 -16.74 -0.12
C THR A 92 -6.12 -16.88 0.35
N VAL A 93 -5.86 -17.92 1.14
CA VAL A 93 -4.51 -18.26 1.65
C VAL A 93 -4.01 -19.47 0.89
N ILE A 94 -2.78 -19.42 0.41
CA ILE A 94 -2.09 -20.52 -0.23
C ILE A 94 -0.91 -20.90 0.66
N TYR A 95 -0.88 -22.18 1.07
CA TYR A 95 0.15 -22.70 1.93
C TYR A 95 1.34 -23.24 1.14
N GLU A 96 2.51 -23.40 1.78
CA GLU A 96 3.72 -23.93 1.15
C GLU A 96 3.54 -25.34 0.55
N ASN A 97 2.62 -26.15 1.11
CA ASN A 97 2.28 -27.47 0.60
C ASN A 97 1.35 -27.43 -0.62
N GLY A 98 1.00 -26.24 -1.12
CA GLY A 98 0.11 -26.03 -2.26
C GLY A 98 -1.38 -26.15 -1.93
N THR A 99 -1.77 -26.37 -0.68
CA THR A 99 -3.21 -26.31 -0.30
C THR A 99 -3.70 -24.88 -0.28
N GLU A 100 -5.00 -24.69 -0.50
CA GLU A 100 -5.66 -23.39 -0.58
C GLU A 100 -6.85 -23.37 0.36
N GLN A 101 -6.99 -22.27 1.09
CA GLN A 101 -8.15 -22.00 1.92
C GLN A 101 -8.74 -20.65 1.51
N THR A 102 -10.05 -20.65 1.21
CA THR A 102 -10.77 -19.43 0.84
C THR A 102 -11.89 -19.17 1.83
N GLU A 103 -12.00 -17.93 2.28
CA GLU A 103 -13.03 -17.48 3.19
C GLU A 103 -13.63 -16.16 2.69
N VAL A 104 -14.95 -16.00 2.86
CA VAL A 104 -15.64 -14.72 2.61
C VAL A 104 -15.95 -14.08 3.94
N MET A 105 -15.46 -12.87 4.11
CA MET A 105 -15.62 -12.06 5.30
C MET A 105 -16.42 -10.80 4.99
N TRP A 106 -17.12 -10.28 5.95
CA TRP A 106 -17.86 -9.04 5.83
C TRP A 106 -17.80 -8.24 7.13
N GLY A 107 -18.04 -6.96 7.03
CA GLY A 107 -18.23 -6.12 8.22
C GLY A 107 -18.47 -4.67 7.87
N ASP A 108 -18.95 -3.97 8.87
CA ASP A 108 -19.14 -2.53 8.85
C ASP A 108 -17.92 -1.84 9.46
N ILE A 109 -17.18 -1.08 8.66
CA ILE A 109 -15.97 -0.38 9.10
C ILE A 109 -16.25 0.77 10.10
N MET A 110 -17.53 1.15 10.28
CA MET A 110 -17.93 2.21 11.22
C MET A 110 -18.32 1.67 12.58
N THR A 111 -18.97 0.51 12.62
CA THR A 111 -19.44 -0.09 13.86
C THR A 111 -18.53 -1.20 14.36
N GLY A 112 -17.72 -1.79 13.47
CA GLY A 112 -16.93 -2.98 13.75
C GLY A 112 -17.75 -4.27 13.81
N GLU A 113 -19.03 -4.22 13.40
CA GLU A 113 -19.86 -5.43 13.27
C GLU A 113 -19.35 -6.30 12.12
N GLY A 114 -19.45 -7.61 12.28
CA GLY A 114 -19.01 -8.58 11.29
C GLY A 114 -17.74 -9.32 11.72
N ASN A 115 -17.10 -9.96 10.76
CA ASN A 115 -15.87 -10.71 10.95
C ASN A 115 -14.65 -10.09 10.19
N LEU A 116 -14.73 -8.77 9.91
CA LEU A 116 -13.59 -8.01 9.39
C LEU A 116 -12.50 -8.00 10.48
N SER A 117 -11.52 -8.85 10.37
CA SER A 117 -10.24 -8.59 11.02
C SER A 117 -9.65 -7.29 10.44
N ALA A 118 -8.69 -6.66 11.06
CA ALA A 118 -8.09 -5.36 10.69
C ALA A 118 -7.73 -5.13 9.19
N GLY A 119 -8.19 -5.98 8.27
CA GLY A 119 -7.88 -5.94 6.83
C GLY A 119 -8.28 -4.65 6.11
N ILE A 120 -9.29 -3.95 6.62
CA ILE A 120 -9.73 -2.66 6.06
C ILE A 120 -10.25 -1.74 7.16
N ILE A 121 -9.88 -0.46 7.10
CA ILE A 121 -10.31 0.61 8.00
C ILE A 121 -10.87 1.79 7.18
N PRO A 122 -11.53 2.78 7.78
CA PRO A 122 -11.93 3.98 7.07
C PRO A 122 -10.75 4.66 6.37
N SER A 123 -10.99 5.17 5.18
CA SER A 123 -9.99 5.93 4.42
C SER A 123 -9.73 7.32 5.01
N ASN A 124 -8.57 7.88 4.71
CA ASN A 124 -8.18 9.25 5.04
C ASN A 124 -8.18 9.61 6.53
N LEU A 125 -8.08 8.62 7.43
CA LEU A 125 -7.82 8.88 8.84
C LEU A 125 -6.49 9.64 9.01
N ASN A 126 -6.41 10.45 10.07
CA ASN A 126 -5.22 11.22 10.42
C ASN A 126 -4.62 10.72 11.74
N PRO A 127 -3.36 11.06 12.04
CA PRO A 127 -2.78 10.77 13.33
C PRO A 127 -3.65 11.29 14.48
N GLY A 128 -3.95 10.41 15.45
CA GLY A 128 -4.84 10.67 16.58
C GLY A 128 -6.30 10.31 16.34
N ASP A 129 -6.74 10.08 15.10
CA ASP A 129 -8.09 9.61 14.83
C ASP A 129 -8.26 8.18 15.38
N GLU A 130 -9.39 7.93 16.03
CA GLU A 130 -9.79 6.60 16.50
C GLU A 130 -10.26 5.77 15.30
N ILE A 131 -9.81 4.52 15.21
CA ILE A 131 -10.35 3.56 14.25
C ILE A 131 -11.70 3.12 14.76
N PRO A 132 -12.80 3.39 14.04
CA PRO A 132 -14.14 3.00 14.48
C PRO A 132 -14.26 1.48 14.58
N GLY A 133 -15.10 1.05 15.50
CA GLY A 133 -15.33 -0.38 15.73
C GLY A 133 -14.32 -1.00 16.71
N ASN A 134 -14.62 -2.22 17.07
CA ASN A 134 -13.83 -2.99 18.02
C ASN A 134 -13.00 -4.00 17.24
N LEU A 135 -11.71 -3.74 17.05
CA LEU A 135 -10.82 -4.75 16.54
C LEU A 135 -10.56 -5.77 17.65
N THR A 136 -11.30 -6.88 17.63
CA THR A 136 -11.04 -8.03 18.49
C THR A 136 -9.90 -8.86 17.88
N TYR A 137 -8.69 -8.37 18.05
CA TYR A 137 -7.49 -9.08 17.63
C TYR A 137 -6.83 -9.67 18.86
N TYR A 138 -6.73 -10.99 18.96
CA TYR A 138 -5.96 -11.72 19.98
C TYR A 138 -6.17 -11.33 21.46
N THR A 139 -7.17 -10.52 21.78
CA THR A 139 -7.50 -10.07 23.15
C THR A 139 -8.94 -10.42 23.50
N GLU A 140 -9.20 -10.83 24.75
CA GLU A 140 -10.55 -11.10 25.23
C GLU A 140 -11.43 -9.85 25.29
N GLU A 141 -10.79 -8.65 25.38
CA GLU A 141 -11.48 -7.37 25.42
C GLU A 141 -11.27 -6.60 24.09
N PRO A 142 -12.29 -5.89 23.59
CA PRO A 142 -12.20 -5.08 22.41
C PRO A 142 -11.14 -3.99 22.54
N LEU A 143 -10.14 -3.97 21.65
CA LEU A 143 -9.09 -2.96 21.66
C LEU A 143 -9.52 -1.74 20.84
N LYS A 144 -9.58 -0.58 21.49
CA LYS A 144 -9.74 0.69 20.80
C LYS A 144 -8.40 1.15 20.28
N LEU A 145 -8.31 1.33 18.97
CA LEU A 145 -7.08 1.73 18.29
C LEU A 145 -7.20 3.16 17.79
N SER A 146 -6.10 3.90 17.89
CA SER A 146 -5.94 5.22 17.26
C SER A 146 -4.73 5.22 16.36
N ILE A 147 -4.82 5.94 15.24
CA ILE A 147 -3.71 6.10 14.30
C ILE A 147 -2.53 6.78 15.03
N ASN A 148 -1.40 6.09 15.14
CA ASN A 148 -0.20 6.65 15.74
C ASN A 148 0.47 7.68 14.85
N GLY A 149 0.42 7.48 13.53
CA GLY A 149 1.04 8.38 12.56
C GLY A 149 0.78 7.98 11.12
N THR A 150 1.26 8.82 10.21
CA THR A 150 1.27 8.56 8.76
C THR A 150 2.72 8.60 8.27
N VAL A 151 3.13 7.61 7.49
CA VAL A 151 4.47 7.51 6.90
C VAL A 151 4.38 7.12 5.44
N THR A 152 5.43 7.43 4.66
CA THR A 152 5.54 6.95 3.28
C THR A 152 6.34 5.65 3.26
N ARG A 153 5.77 4.60 2.69
CA ARG A 153 6.41 3.29 2.50
C ARG A 153 6.14 2.75 1.10
N SER A 154 6.98 1.83 0.63
CA SER A 154 6.80 1.20 -0.67
C SER A 154 5.99 -0.09 -0.53
N TYR A 155 4.89 -0.20 -1.29
CA TYR A 155 4.05 -1.39 -1.39
C TYR A 155 3.66 -1.64 -2.85
N ALA A 156 3.77 -2.88 -3.28
CA ALA A 156 3.47 -3.30 -4.65
C ALA A 156 4.11 -2.38 -5.71
N GLY A 157 5.39 -1.99 -5.49
CA GLY A 157 6.17 -1.18 -6.42
C GLY A 157 5.79 0.31 -6.47
N ALA A 158 5.03 0.83 -5.51
CA ALA A 158 4.69 2.25 -5.43
C ALA A 158 4.90 2.81 -4.03
N ASN A 159 5.31 4.08 -3.93
CA ASN A 159 5.36 4.81 -2.67
C ASN A 159 3.93 5.21 -2.26
N ARG A 160 3.52 4.82 -1.05
CA ARG A 160 2.18 5.05 -0.50
C ARG A 160 2.27 5.77 0.83
N GLU A 161 1.37 6.73 1.05
CA GLU A 161 1.11 7.23 2.40
C GLU A 161 0.29 6.18 3.15
N VAL A 162 0.81 5.71 4.26
CA VAL A 162 0.15 4.69 5.09
C VAL A 162 -0.01 5.18 6.52
N ASN A 163 -1.19 4.97 7.06
CA ASN A 163 -1.47 5.12 8.48
C ASN A 163 -0.97 3.88 9.21
N TYR A 164 -0.42 4.06 10.42
CA TYR A 164 0.06 2.94 11.20
C TYR A 164 -0.40 2.99 12.64
N VAL A 165 -0.48 1.81 13.24
CA VAL A 165 -0.72 1.59 14.67
C VAL A 165 0.31 0.59 15.18
N ASN A 166 0.95 0.92 16.30
CA ASN A 166 1.83 0.02 17.04
C ASN A 166 1.23 -0.23 18.42
N ILE A 167 1.11 -1.49 18.79
CA ILE A 167 0.52 -1.91 20.06
C ILE A 167 1.47 -2.87 20.75
N THR A 168 1.65 -2.67 22.06
CA THR A 168 2.24 -3.68 22.93
C THR A 168 1.17 -4.08 23.95
N TYR A 169 0.76 -5.34 23.92
CA TYR A 169 -0.23 -5.89 24.82
C TYR A 169 0.46 -6.90 25.75
N PRO A 170 0.55 -6.61 27.07
CA PRO A 170 1.24 -7.49 28.01
C PRO A 170 0.44 -8.77 28.27
N ILE A 171 1.14 -9.88 28.40
CA ILE A 171 0.58 -11.16 28.85
C ILE A 171 0.77 -11.24 30.35
N ILE A 172 -0.34 -11.12 31.08
CA ILE A 172 -0.35 -11.05 32.54
C ILE A 172 -1.10 -12.26 33.08
N TYR A 173 -0.46 -12.98 33.99
CA TYR A 173 -1.09 -14.02 34.80
C TYR A 173 -0.74 -13.78 36.27
N ASP A 174 -1.74 -13.83 37.15
CA ASP A 174 -1.57 -13.60 38.61
C ASP A 174 -0.73 -12.35 38.95
N ASN A 175 -1.08 -11.22 38.30
CA ASN A 175 -0.36 -9.93 38.40
C ASN A 175 1.12 -9.95 38.01
N THR A 176 1.59 -11.00 37.35
CA THR A 176 2.95 -11.10 36.84
C THR A 176 2.92 -11.04 35.31
N THR A 177 3.79 -10.19 34.72
CA THR A 177 3.95 -10.12 33.28
C THR A 177 4.89 -11.22 32.81
N TYR A 178 4.41 -12.12 31.96
CA TYR A 178 5.17 -13.22 31.38
C TYR A 178 5.68 -12.94 29.98
N GLY A 179 5.18 -11.91 29.31
CA GLY A 179 5.55 -11.56 27.96
C GLY A 179 4.65 -10.49 27.36
N ALA A 180 4.67 -10.38 26.03
CA ALA A 180 3.83 -9.43 25.32
C ALA A 180 3.53 -9.89 23.87
N TRP A 181 2.40 -9.42 23.37
CA TRP A 181 2.15 -9.24 21.96
C TRP A 181 2.65 -7.86 21.53
N ASN A 182 3.47 -7.80 20.51
CA ASN A 182 3.85 -6.57 19.81
C ASN A 182 3.26 -6.65 18.41
N MET A 183 2.42 -5.68 18.06
CA MET A 183 1.67 -5.68 16.82
C MET A 183 1.88 -4.35 16.11
N SER A 184 2.13 -4.41 14.81
CA SER A 184 2.23 -3.23 13.95
C SER A 184 1.38 -3.44 12.71
N PHE A 185 0.51 -2.49 12.45
CA PHE A 185 -0.41 -2.51 11.31
C PHE A 185 -0.16 -1.28 10.46
N TYR A 186 -0.21 -1.44 9.14
CA TYR A 186 -0.05 -0.36 8.17
C TYR A 186 -1.17 -0.45 7.13
N TRP A 187 -1.96 0.61 6.99
CA TRP A 187 -3.04 0.71 6.01
C TRP A 187 -2.75 1.84 5.02
N ASP A 188 -2.99 1.60 3.74
CA ASP A 188 -2.96 2.68 2.74
C ASP A 188 -3.97 3.76 3.14
N LYS A 189 -3.51 4.99 3.30
CA LYS A 189 -4.32 6.10 3.79
C LYS A 189 -5.52 6.38 2.90
N LYS A 190 -5.36 6.22 1.58
CA LYS A 190 -6.38 6.54 0.59
C LYS A 190 -7.46 5.46 0.48
N THR A 191 -7.08 4.20 0.53
CA THR A 191 -8.02 3.08 0.36
C THR A 191 -8.52 2.51 1.68
N GLY A 192 -7.75 2.65 2.75
CA GLY A 192 -8.00 2.00 4.04
C GLY A 192 -7.61 0.53 4.06
N VAL A 193 -7.11 -0.03 2.97
CA VAL A 193 -6.73 -1.44 2.86
C VAL A 193 -5.39 -1.68 3.54
N MET A 194 -5.29 -2.77 4.30
CA MET A 194 -4.06 -3.15 4.99
C MET A 194 -2.95 -3.47 3.98
N CYS A 195 -1.78 -2.88 4.17
CA CYS A 195 -0.59 -3.09 3.35
C CYS A 195 0.44 -3.99 4.03
N GLU A 196 0.47 -3.99 5.37
CA GLU A 196 1.44 -4.76 6.14
C GLU A 196 0.91 -5.02 7.54
N GLU A 197 1.13 -6.23 8.01
CA GLU A 197 0.94 -6.62 9.40
C GLU A 197 2.20 -7.32 9.90
N ASN A 198 2.63 -6.94 11.09
CA ASN A 198 3.74 -7.56 11.79
C ASN A 198 3.30 -7.87 13.22
N LEU A 199 3.30 -9.15 13.54
CA LEU A 199 2.95 -9.68 14.85
C LEU A 199 4.18 -10.33 15.47
N ALA A 200 4.46 -10.02 16.73
CA ALA A 200 5.48 -10.72 17.50
C ALA A 200 4.90 -11.07 18.88
N TYR A 201 4.95 -12.32 19.20
CA TYR A 201 4.57 -12.87 20.49
C TYR A 201 5.82 -13.35 21.21
N THR A 202 6.00 -12.90 22.44
CA THR A 202 7.08 -13.38 23.30
C THR A 202 6.50 -13.73 24.66
N MET A 203 6.81 -14.90 25.16
CA MET A 203 6.46 -15.32 26.52
C MET A 203 7.61 -16.08 27.13
N SER A 204 7.93 -15.81 28.41
CA SER A 204 8.91 -16.59 29.15
C SER A 204 8.61 -16.58 30.64
N TYR A 205 8.91 -17.68 31.30
CA TYR A 205 8.86 -17.80 32.76
C TYR A 205 9.84 -18.87 33.24
N THR A 206 10.12 -18.87 34.53
CA THR A 206 10.98 -19.87 35.16
C THR A 206 10.19 -20.60 36.23
N ASP A 207 10.17 -21.92 36.15
CA ASP A 207 9.59 -22.79 37.15
C ASP A 207 10.62 -23.89 37.54
N ASN A 208 10.80 -24.12 38.84
CA ASN A 208 11.73 -25.14 39.39
C ASN A 208 13.12 -25.10 38.71
N MET A 209 13.71 -23.93 38.50
CA MET A 209 14.99 -23.67 37.83
C MET A 209 15.01 -23.99 36.33
N THR A 210 13.89 -24.36 35.73
CA THR A 210 13.74 -24.55 34.29
C THR A 210 13.18 -23.27 33.66
N HIS A 211 13.88 -22.76 32.66
CA HIS A 211 13.42 -21.61 31.90
C HIS A 211 12.58 -22.06 30.71
N TYR A 212 11.33 -21.63 30.68
CA TYR A 212 10.36 -21.86 29.61
C TYR A 212 10.21 -20.64 28.76
N TYR A 213 10.10 -20.83 27.44
CA TYR A 213 9.86 -19.71 26.52
C TYR A 213 9.03 -20.16 25.32
N MET A 214 8.32 -19.17 24.73
CA MET A 214 7.67 -19.28 23.43
C MET A 214 7.84 -17.94 22.71
N ASN A 215 8.38 -17.97 21.50
CA ASN A 215 8.51 -16.84 20.62
C ASN A 215 7.85 -17.18 19.28
N MET A 216 7.07 -16.26 18.77
CA MET A 216 6.43 -16.35 17.46
C MET A 216 6.50 -15.01 16.79
N SER A 217 6.80 -14.97 15.51
CA SER A 217 6.63 -13.78 14.68
C SER A 217 5.96 -14.12 13.36
N LEU A 218 5.10 -13.24 12.90
CA LEU A 218 4.44 -13.30 11.60
C LEU A 218 4.49 -11.93 10.96
N LEU A 219 5.03 -11.86 9.76
CA LEU A 219 4.98 -10.69 8.91
C LEU A 219 4.32 -11.07 7.60
N TYR A 220 3.40 -10.26 7.10
CA TYR A 220 2.99 -10.29 5.71
C TYR A 220 2.86 -8.86 5.16
N ARG A 221 3.25 -8.72 3.88
CA ARG A 221 3.30 -7.44 3.20
C ARG A 221 2.70 -7.55 1.80
N MET A 222 1.93 -6.52 1.41
CA MET A 222 1.36 -6.40 0.08
C MET A 222 2.44 -6.17 -0.97
N THR A 223 2.50 -7.04 -1.96
CA THR A 223 3.50 -7.04 -3.03
C THR A 223 2.88 -6.92 -4.42
N ALA A 224 1.55 -7.10 -4.53
CA ALA A 224 0.80 -6.98 -5.77
C ALA A 224 -0.58 -6.37 -5.51
N THR A 225 -1.12 -5.57 -6.46
CA THR A 225 -2.45 -4.98 -6.35
C THR A 225 -2.91 -4.38 -7.67
N ASN A 226 -4.24 -4.17 -7.83
CA ASN A 226 -4.81 -3.34 -8.89
C ASN A 226 -5.24 -1.94 -8.41
N MET A 227 -5.14 -1.65 -7.11
CA MET A 227 -5.54 -0.36 -6.54
C MET A 227 -4.62 0.79 -6.95
N TRP A 228 -3.37 0.48 -7.29
CA TRP A 228 -2.38 1.39 -7.85
C TRP A 228 -1.36 0.64 -8.71
N PRO A 229 -0.79 1.30 -9.73
CA PRO A 229 0.28 0.70 -10.51
C PRO A 229 1.60 0.71 -9.75
N ALA A 230 2.42 -0.32 -9.92
CA ALA A 230 3.86 -0.26 -9.67
C ALA A 230 4.50 0.74 -10.64
N VAL A 231 5.48 1.51 -10.18
CA VAL A 231 6.17 2.52 -10.99
C VAL A 231 7.66 2.24 -10.99
N PHE A 232 8.21 2.03 -12.17
CA PHE A 232 9.64 1.82 -12.39
C PHE A 232 10.19 2.92 -13.27
N THR A 233 11.33 3.49 -12.89
CA THR A 233 11.97 4.53 -13.67
C THR A 233 13.03 3.89 -14.58
N ALA A 234 12.83 3.99 -15.87
CA ALA A 234 13.86 3.71 -16.86
C ALA A 234 14.74 4.97 -17.00
N GLN A 235 16.04 4.83 -16.77
CA GLN A 235 16.99 5.92 -16.90
C GLN A 235 17.88 5.67 -18.10
N ASP A 236 17.84 6.65 -19.00
CA ASP A 236 18.85 6.84 -20.01
C ASP A 236 18.90 8.32 -20.42
N GLY A 237 19.58 9.13 -19.58
CA GLY A 237 19.61 10.59 -19.71
C GLY A 237 18.29 11.30 -19.35
N TYR A 238 17.15 10.70 -19.64
CA TYR A 238 15.81 11.14 -19.24
C TYR A 238 15.13 10.07 -18.40
N ALA A 239 14.42 10.49 -17.35
CA ALA A 239 13.64 9.58 -16.51
C ALA A 239 12.26 9.34 -17.12
N PHE A 240 11.97 8.12 -17.53
CA PHE A 240 10.66 7.67 -18.00
C PHE A 240 10.04 6.71 -16.99
N ASN A 241 8.77 6.90 -16.69
CA ASN A 241 8.04 5.99 -15.80
C ASN A 241 7.35 4.90 -16.62
N VAL A 242 7.79 3.66 -16.42
CA VAL A 242 7.06 2.47 -16.86
C VAL A 242 6.14 2.06 -15.72
N THR A 243 4.84 1.92 -15.99
CA THR A 243 3.89 1.51 -14.96
C THR A 243 3.35 0.12 -15.24
N MET A 244 3.12 -0.64 -14.17
CA MET A 244 2.69 -2.03 -14.27
C MET A 244 1.62 -2.37 -13.23
N ILE A 245 0.63 -3.19 -13.65
CA ILE A 245 -0.34 -3.83 -12.77
C ILE A 245 -0.24 -5.33 -13.00
N SER A 246 -0.03 -6.10 -11.93
CA SER A 246 0.13 -7.55 -12.00
C SER A 246 -0.46 -8.22 -10.77
N ASN A 247 -0.97 -9.44 -10.92
CA ASN A 247 -1.33 -10.32 -9.80
C ASN A 247 -0.14 -11.14 -9.28
N SER A 248 1.07 -10.68 -9.57
CA SER A 248 2.33 -11.24 -9.07
C SER A 248 3.22 -10.11 -8.56
N THR A 249 4.09 -10.41 -7.62
CA THR A 249 5.15 -9.49 -7.18
C THR A 249 6.08 -9.17 -8.33
N ILE A 250 6.33 -7.89 -8.61
CA ILE A 250 7.25 -7.43 -9.64
C ILE A 250 8.58 -7.04 -8.98
N SER A 251 9.69 -7.49 -9.54
CA SER A 251 11.04 -7.18 -9.04
C SER A 251 12.07 -7.12 -10.17
N SER A 252 13.29 -6.70 -9.87
CA SER A 252 14.44 -6.73 -10.79
C SER A 252 14.16 -6.06 -12.13
N PHE A 253 13.51 -4.88 -12.09
CA PHE A 253 13.27 -4.10 -13.31
C PHE A 253 14.60 -3.65 -13.94
N ASP A 254 14.73 -3.88 -15.23
CA ASP A 254 15.87 -3.49 -16.05
C ASP A 254 15.42 -2.92 -17.40
N PHE A 255 16.05 -1.84 -17.81
CA PHE A 255 15.89 -1.25 -19.15
C PHE A 255 17.23 -1.21 -19.85
N SER A 256 17.32 -1.77 -21.04
CA SER A 256 18.49 -1.74 -21.88
C SER A 256 18.23 -0.95 -23.17
N GLU A 257 18.81 0.25 -23.27
CA GLU A 257 18.77 1.06 -24.48
C GLU A 257 19.46 0.33 -25.65
N SER A 258 20.69 -0.14 -25.42
CA SER A 258 21.52 -0.76 -26.49
C SER A 258 20.89 -2.02 -27.08
N GLN A 259 20.11 -2.75 -26.30
CA GLN A 259 19.39 -3.97 -26.71
C GLN A 259 17.89 -3.74 -26.91
N MET A 260 17.41 -2.51 -26.70
CA MET A 260 16.03 -2.09 -26.93
C MET A 260 14.99 -2.97 -26.21
N TYR A 261 15.17 -3.25 -24.92
CA TYR A 261 14.24 -4.05 -24.14
C TYR A 261 13.97 -3.49 -22.74
N ILE A 262 12.85 -3.91 -22.20
CA ILE A 262 12.52 -3.85 -20.77
C ILE A 262 12.44 -5.30 -20.28
N SER A 263 13.02 -5.60 -19.12
CA SER A 263 12.86 -6.88 -18.45
C SER A 263 12.58 -6.72 -16.96
N PHE A 264 11.88 -7.68 -16.39
CA PHE A 264 11.56 -7.74 -14.97
C PHE A 264 11.16 -9.15 -14.56
N ASN A 265 11.27 -9.43 -13.27
CA ASN A 265 10.81 -10.69 -12.69
C ASN A 265 9.38 -10.54 -12.19
N VAL A 266 8.58 -11.60 -12.35
CA VAL A 266 7.27 -11.75 -11.73
C VAL A 266 7.25 -13.03 -10.90
N THR A 267 6.80 -12.93 -9.64
CA THR A 267 6.70 -14.08 -8.73
C THR A 267 5.30 -14.12 -8.13
N GLY A 268 4.63 -15.24 -8.28
CA GLY A 268 3.27 -15.46 -7.77
C GLY A 268 3.01 -16.93 -7.46
N PRO A 269 1.80 -17.27 -6.97
CA PRO A 269 1.44 -18.64 -6.57
C PRO A 269 1.60 -19.63 -7.73
N THR A 270 2.48 -20.61 -7.56
CA THR A 270 2.83 -21.56 -8.62
C THR A 270 1.61 -22.28 -9.19
N GLY A 271 1.52 -22.30 -10.53
CA GLY A 271 0.47 -22.96 -11.27
C GLY A 271 -0.81 -22.15 -11.45
N LYS A 272 -0.97 -21.00 -10.80
CA LYS A 272 -2.13 -20.11 -11.00
C LYS A 272 -1.97 -19.27 -12.27
N ALA A 273 -3.09 -18.76 -12.79
CA ALA A 273 -3.07 -17.82 -13.90
C ALA A 273 -2.46 -16.48 -13.47
N GLY A 274 -1.40 -16.08 -14.15
CA GLY A 274 -0.72 -14.81 -13.95
C GLY A 274 -0.95 -13.84 -15.10
N TYR A 275 -0.87 -12.56 -14.81
CA TYR A 275 -0.84 -11.50 -15.82
C TYR A 275 -0.02 -10.29 -15.38
N CYS A 276 0.46 -9.55 -16.37
CA CYS A 276 1.03 -8.23 -16.17
C CYS A 276 0.54 -7.28 -17.27
N ASN A 277 -0.04 -6.14 -16.88
CA ASN A 277 -0.34 -5.01 -17.75
C ASN A 277 0.80 -4.01 -17.65
N VAL A 278 1.55 -3.85 -18.72
CA VAL A 278 2.70 -2.93 -18.79
C VAL A 278 2.33 -1.73 -19.64
N THR A 279 2.54 -0.52 -19.11
CA THR A 279 2.37 0.74 -19.82
C THR A 279 3.73 1.37 -20.06
N ILE A 280 4.10 1.51 -21.32
CA ILE A 280 5.41 1.99 -21.77
C ILE A 280 5.23 3.30 -22.51
N PRO A 281 5.92 4.40 -22.11
CA PRO A 281 5.93 5.64 -22.90
C PRO A 281 6.49 5.40 -24.32
N ASN A 282 5.81 5.92 -25.35
CA ASN A 282 6.29 5.82 -26.74
C ASN A 282 7.64 6.49 -26.93
N ASP A 283 7.96 7.47 -26.07
CA ASP A 283 9.23 8.18 -26.07
C ASP A 283 10.36 7.37 -25.44
N LEU A 284 10.07 6.30 -24.70
CA LEU A 284 11.08 5.40 -24.14
C LEU A 284 11.42 4.27 -25.08
N LEU A 285 10.43 3.52 -25.54
CA LEU A 285 10.61 2.31 -26.33
C LEU A 285 9.46 2.14 -27.32
N GLN A 286 9.80 1.86 -28.56
CA GLN A 286 8.85 1.54 -29.61
C GLN A 286 9.16 0.19 -30.25
N GLY A 287 8.15 -0.49 -30.76
CA GLY A 287 8.29 -1.79 -31.42
C GLY A 287 7.39 -1.91 -32.64
N ASN A 288 8.00 -2.33 -33.75
CA ASN A 288 7.27 -2.75 -34.94
C ASN A 288 8.14 -3.74 -35.74
N PRO A 289 8.01 -5.05 -35.48
CA PRO A 289 7.12 -5.68 -34.50
C PRO A 289 7.66 -5.63 -33.06
N TRP A 290 6.79 -5.72 -32.08
CA TRP A 290 7.13 -6.03 -30.70
C TRP A 290 7.42 -7.52 -30.54
N LYS A 291 8.30 -7.87 -29.58
CA LYS A 291 8.49 -9.26 -29.14
C LYS A 291 8.37 -9.33 -27.62
N VAL A 292 7.59 -10.29 -27.15
CA VAL A 292 7.40 -10.53 -25.71
C VAL A 292 7.80 -11.95 -25.38
N TRP A 293 8.60 -12.09 -24.34
CA TRP A 293 9.14 -13.35 -23.86
C TRP A 293 8.74 -13.58 -22.42
N VAL A 294 8.37 -14.80 -22.09
CA VAL A 294 8.28 -15.30 -20.72
C VAL A 294 9.34 -16.37 -20.57
N ASN A 295 10.35 -16.10 -19.76
CA ASN A 295 11.60 -16.87 -19.71
C ASN A 295 12.25 -16.95 -21.09
N THR A 296 12.37 -18.14 -21.65
CA THR A 296 12.94 -18.38 -23.00
C THR A 296 11.86 -18.55 -24.09
N THR A 297 10.59 -18.49 -23.74
CA THR A 297 9.47 -18.74 -24.65
C THR A 297 8.94 -17.43 -25.21
N ASN A 298 8.90 -17.32 -26.56
CA ASN A 298 8.23 -16.19 -27.20
C ASN A 298 6.72 -16.35 -27.07
N CYS A 299 6.08 -15.44 -26.39
CA CYS A 299 4.62 -15.43 -26.15
C CYS A 299 3.92 -14.24 -26.82
N THR A 300 4.55 -13.56 -27.76
CA THR A 300 4.01 -12.36 -28.43
C THR A 300 2.60 -12.57 -28.97
N SER A 301 2.31 -13.75 -29.54
CA SER A 301 0.99 -14.10 -30.09
C SER A 301 -0.10 -14.27 -29.03
N LEU A 302 0.28 -14.46 -27.78
CA LEU A 302 -0.65 -14.57 -26.63
C LEU A 302 -0.91 -13.21 -25.96
N CYS A 303 -0.07 -12.22 -26.26
CA CYS A 303 -0.14 -10.91 -25.70
C CYS A 303 -1.13 -10.01 -26.44
N SER A 304 -1.82 -9.13 -25.73
CA SER A 304 -2.55 -8.03 -26.34
C SER A 304 -1.67 -6.77 -26.32
N ILE A 305 -1.42 -6.21 -27.50
CA ILE A 305 -0.58 -5.01 -27.64
C ILE A 305 -1.43 -3.92 -28.30
N THR A 306 -1.73 -2.89 -27.55
CA THR A 306 -2.49 -1.72 -27.97
C THR A 306 -1.73 -0.44 -27.66
N GLY A 307 -2.25 0.71 -28.03
CA GLY A 307 -1.59 1.96 -27.67
C GLY A 307 -2.35 3.19 -28.14
N ASN A 308 -1.85 4.33 -27.73
CA ASN A 308 -2.25 5.65 -28.20
C ASN A 308 -1.00 6.46 -28.62
N ASP A 309 -1.16 7.75 -28.82
CA ASP A 309 -0.07 8.63 -29.29
C ASP A 309 1.08 8.76 -28.28
N THR A 310 0.86 8.45 -26.98
CA THR A 310 1.84 8.66 -25.93
C THR A 310 2.34 7.39 -25.28
N HIS A 311 1.56 6.28 -25.31
CA HIS A 311 1.90 5.05 -24.59
C HIS A 311 1.53 3.79 -25.38
N LYS A 312 2.26 2.73 -25.13
CA LYS A 312 1.90 1.35 -25.44
C LYS A 312 1.40 0.63 -24.20
N PHE A 313 0.37 -0.19 -24.39
CA PHE A 313 -0.25 -1.02 -23.36
C PHE A 313 -0.07 -2.48 -23.80
N ILE A 314 0.67 -3.24 -22.99
CA ILE A 314 1.01 -4.63 -23.29
C ILE A 314 0.49 -5.50 -22.17
N TYR A 315 -0.51 -6.34 -22.48
CA TYR A 315 -1.02 -7.38 -21.58
C TYR A 315 -0.24 -8.66 -21.84
N VAL A 316 0.41 -9.21 -20.80
CA VAL A 316 1.23 -10.41 -20.85
C VAL A 316 0.60 -11.47 -19.95
N PRO A 317 -0.06 -12.52 -20.47
CA PRO A 317 -0.54 -13.65 -19.68
C PRO A 317 0.60 -14.66 -19.48
N TYR A 318 0.61 -15.30 -18.30
CA TYR A 318 1.56 -16.39 -17.98
C TYR A 318 0.97 -17.34 -16.94
N THR A 319 1.67 -18.44 -16.67
CA THR A 319 1.41 -19.28 -15.49
C THR A 319 2.33 -18.81 -14.37
N CYS A 320 1.76 -18.51 -13.20
CA CYS A 320 2.51 -18.03 -12.05
C CYS A 320 3.56 -19.06 -11.61
N SER A 321 4.71 -18.55 -11.37
CA SER A 321 5.90 -19.10 -10.70
C SER A 321 6.88 -17.92 -10.58
N THR A 322 8.18 -18.15 -10.45
CA THR A 322 9.17 -17.11 -10.73
C THR A 322 9.48 -17.12 -12.22
N ASN A 323 9.04 -16.08 -12.94
CA ASN A 323 9.28 -15.91 -14.37
C ASN A 323 10.00 -14.59 -14.64
N ILE A 324 10.78 -14.58 -15.72
CA ILE A 324 11.36 -13.38 -16.29
C ILE A 324 10.50 -12.97 -17.49
N ILE A 325 9.97 -11.76 -17.48
CA ILE A 325 9.30 -11.16 -18.63
C ILE A 325 10.28 -10.22 -19.31
N LYS A 326 10.41 -10.35 -20.64
CA LYS A 326 11.22 -9.46 -21.48
C LYS A 326 10.37 -8.93 -22.62
N ILE A 327 10.33 -7.62 -22.79
CA ILE A 327 9.60 -6.92 -23.86
C ILE A 327 10.63 -6.21 -24.73
N GLU A 328 10.78 -6.66 -25.97
CA GLU A 328 11.72 -6.11 -26.93
C GLU A 328 10.99 -5.18 -27.91
N GLY A 329 11.54 -3.99 -28.05
CA GLY A 329 11.19 -3.03 -29.10
C GLY A 329 12.09 -3.13 -30.31
N THR A 330 11.98 -2.15 -31.19
CA THR A 330 12.83 -1.99 -32.38
C THR A 330 13.51 -0.62 -32.43
N TRP A 331 13.15 0.26 -31.52
CA TRP A 331 13.68 1.61 -31.46
C TRP A 331 13.52 2.19 -30.05
N VAL A 332 14.56 2.90 -29.60
CA VAL A 332 14.57 3.76 -28.40
C VAL A 332 14.92 5.17 -28.79
N ILE A 333 14.51 6.17 -28.04
CA ILE A 333 14.98 7.55 -28.29
C ILE A 333 16.48 7.60 -28.01
N PRO A 334 17.33 7.88 -28.99
CA PRO A 334 18.76 8.02 -28.74
C PRO A 334 19.00 9.21 -27.82
N GLU A 335 19.82 9.05 -26.80
CA GLU A 335 20.40 10.20 -26.13
C GLU A 335 21.04 11.15 -27.17
N PHE A 336 20.59 12.40 -27.21
CA PHE A 336 21.41 13.44 -27.82
C PHE A 336 22.58 13.68 -26.86
N PRO A 337 23.80 13.22 -27.20
CA PRO A 337 24.96 13.48 -26.36
C PRO A 337 25.02 14.97 -26.11
N SER A 338 25.07 15.38 -24.84
CA SER A 338 25.21 16.80 -24.45
C SER A 338 26.42 17.46 -25.15
N ALA A 339 27.42 16.67 -25.54
CA ALA A 339 28.53 17.04 -26.40
C ALA A 339 28.10 17.49 -27.80
N LEU A 340 27.07 16.91 -28.42
CA LEU A 340 26.55 17.30 -29.73
C LEU A 340 25.78 18.63 -29.63
N ILE A 341 25.01 18.87 -28.55
CA ILE A 341 24.34 20.15 -28.29
C ILE A 341 25.43 21.23 -28.07
N LEU A 342 26.45 20.90 -27.29
CA LEU A 342 27.58 21.83 -27.08
C LEU A 342 28.31 22.18 -28.39
N LEU A 343 28.55 21.21 -29.26
CA LEU A 343 29.12 21.41 -30.59
C LEU A 343 28.21 22.25 -31.50
N LEU A 344 26.91 21.98 -31.51
CA LEU A 344 25.89 22.75 -32.24
C LEU A 344 25.78 24.21 -31.75
N LEU A 345 26.03 24.47 -30.48
CA LEU A 345 26.07 25.83 -29.91
C LEU A 345 27.44 26.50 -30.15
N MET A 346 28.54 25.73 -30.13
CA MET A 346 29.87 26.28 -30.35
C MET A 346 30.14 26.70 -31.81
N ILE A 347 29.60 26.00 -32.80
CA ILE A 347 29.77 26.36 -34.22
C ILE A 347 29.18 27.74 -34.56
N PRO A 348 27.93 28.05 -34.25
CA PRO A 348 27.38 29.39 -34.54
C PRO A 348 28.04 30.50 -33.70
N THR A 349 28.47 30.21 -32.46
CA THR A 349 29.17 31.18 -31.62
C THR A 349 30.58 31.50 -32.20
N MET A 350 31.32 30.51 -32.65
CA MET A 350 32.61 30.72 -33.35
C MET A 350 32.42 31.48 -34.65
N LEU A 351 31.40 31.15 -35.43
CA LEU A 351 31.08 31.87 -36.64
C LEU A 351 30.72 33.34 -36.36
N ALA A 352 29.88 33.58 -35.35
CA ALA A 352 29.49 34.95 -34.93
C ALA A 352 30.72 35.77 -34.50
N VAL A 353 31.64 35.18 -33.72
CA VAL A 353 32.89 35.87 -33.31
C VAL A 353 33.80 36.14 -34.48
N THR A 354 33.93 35.23 -35.44
CA THR A 354 34.76 35.44 -36.62
C THR A 354 34.20 36.50 -37.54
N PHE A 355 32.88 36.56 -37.72
CA PHE A 355 32.22 37.62 -38.51
C PHE A 355 32.28 38.98 -37.81
N ALA A 356 32.13 39.05 -36.48
CA ALA A 356 32.26 40.26 -35.69
C ALA A 356 33.70 40.83 -35.80
N LYS A 357 34.72 39.98 -35.72
CA LYS A 357 36.12 40.38 -35.84
C LYS A 357 36.47 40.91 -37.23
N LYS A 358 35.85 40.35 -38.28
CA LYS A 358 36.06 40.79 -39.66
C LYS A 358 35.40 42.19 -39.93
N ARG A 359 34.35 42.58 -39.22
CA ARG A 359 33.70 43.90 -39.30
C ARG A 359 34.47 45.00 -38.57
N HIS A 360 35.32 44.65 -37.61
CA HIS A 360 36.14 45.65 -36.86
C HIS A 360 37.52 45.89 -37.47
N LEU A 361 37.93 45.14 -38.51
CA LEU A 361 39.23 45.24 -39.19
C LEU A 361 39.12 45.80 -40.62
N GLY A 362 37.99 46.15 -41.10
CA GLY A 362 37.72 46.88 -42.35
C GLY A 362 37.04 48.23 -42.01
#